data_7d4056ae0a8c5a587db6dc260701155b
#
_entry.id   7d4056ae0a8c5a587db6dc260701155b
#
_cell.length_a   1.000
_cell.length_b   1.000
_cell.length_c   1.000
_cell.angle_alpha   90.00
_cell.angle_beta   90.00
_cell.angle_gamma   90.00
#
_symmetry.space_group_name_H-M   'P 1'
#
loop_
_entity.id
_entity.type
_entity.pdbx_description
1 polymer ?
#
loop_
_entity_poly.entity_id
_entity_poly.type
_entity_poly.pdbx_seq_one_letter_code
_entity_poly.pdbx_strand_id
1 'polypeptide(L)'
;MSKDIIAELAGVARQLEEHLKFYREIGLADIGGSGGDVKAAPGAVFEPQVELPPPDDEAMPKKKDPVEQASLFAEIAPVTDEPALPGAKGPLLPILTSADPSLDAIREDLGECTRCKLHQHRTNIVFGEGNPAARLVFVGEGPGADEDATGRPFVGRAGQLLDKIIAAIGLKRDDVYITNIVKCRPPANRTPERDEVATCEQFLFRQLALIRPRVIVALGSPAFQCILRTREPITKARGQWRDWNGIKVLPTFHPAYLLRVPEKKREAWEDMKKVRDYLNSLPD
;
A
#
# COMPACT_ATOMS: atom_id res chain seq x y z
N MET A 1 43.06 -10.01 -14.97
CA MET A 1 41.62 -9.91 -14.72
C MET A 1 41.01 -9.06 -15.83
N SER A 2 40.02 -9.60 -16.53
CA SER A 2 39.33 -8.90 -17.62
C SER A 2 38.59 -7.65 -17.09
N LYS A 3 38.57 -6.57 -17.88
CA LYS A 3 37.82 -5.35 -17.53
C LYS A 3 36.32 -5.62 -17.26
N ASP A 4 35.79 -6.67 -17.88
CA ASP A 4 34.41 -7.11 -17.71
C ASP A 4 34.14 -7.66 -16.30
N ILE A 5 35.06 -8.43 -15.73
CA ILE A 5 34.95 -8.97 -14.36
C ILE A 5 34.97 -7.83 -13.33
N ILE A 6 35.80 -6.80 -13.54
CA ILE A 6 35.87 -5.63 -12.65
C ILE A 6 34.55 -4.84 -12.71
N ALA A 7 33.99 -4.68 -13.90
CA ALA A 7 32.70 -4.00 -14.08
C ALA A 7 31.54 -4.78 -13.42
N GLU A 8 31.55 -6.10 -13.55
CA GLU A 8 30.56 -6.99 -12.93
C GLU A 8 30.64 -6.95 -11.39
N LEU A 9 31.85 -7.03 -10.84
CA LEU A 9 32.09 -6.91 -9.40
C LEU A 9 31.68 -5.54 -8.86
N ALA A 10 31.95 -4.46 -9.58
CA ALA A 10 31.49 -3.12 -9.21
C ALA A 10 29.96 -2.98 -9.26
N GLY A 11 29.30 -3.69 -10.17
CA GLY A 11 27.84 -3.80 -10.23
C GLY A 11 27.27 -4.51 -9.01
N VAL A 12 27.84 -5.66 -8.64
CA VAL A 12 27.43 -6.43 -7.45
C VAL A 12 27.65 -5.61 -6.17
N ALA A 13 28.80 -4.94 -6.04
CA ALA A 13 29.10 -4.10 -4.88
C ALA A 13 28.07 -2.97 -4.72
N ARG A 14 27.70 -2.26 -5.80
CA ARG A 14 26.66 -1.24 -5.77
C ARG A 14 25.31 -1.79 -5.36
N GLN A 15 24.91 -2.95 -5.88
CA GLN A 15 23.66 -3.59 -5.47
C GLN A 15 23.66 -3.95 -3.99
N LEU A 16 24.78 -4.42 -3.47
CA LEU A 16 24.93 -4.74 -2.04
C LEU A 16 24.82 -3.49 -1.17
N GLU A 17 25.50 -2.39 -1.56
CA GLU A 17 25.39 -1.10 -0.85
C GLU A 17 23.95 -0.57 -0.83
N GLU A 18 23.23 -0.64 -1.96
CA GLU A 18 21.82 -0.26 -2.03
C GLU A 18 20.94 -1.11 -1.14
N HIS A 19 21.18 -2.44 -1.09
CA HIS A 19 20.46 -3.34 -0.19
C HIS A 19 20.73 -3.01 1.28
N LEU A 20 22.00 -2.78 1.65
CA LEU A 20 22.38 -2.43 3.02
C LEU A 20 21.79 -1.08 3.43
N LYS A 21 21.81 -0.10 2.53
CA LYS A 21 21.19 1.21 2.77
C LYS A 21 19.68 1.06 3.00
N PHE A 22 18.99 0.32 2.13
CA PHE A 22 17.57 0.04 2.28
C PHE A 22 17.26 -0.67 3.60
N TYR A 23 17.99 -1.73 3.96
CA TYR A 23 17.76 -2.44 5.22
C TYR A 23 18.00 -1.55 6.44
N ARG A 24 18.99 -0.67 6.39
CA ARG A 24 19.23 0.32 7.46
C ARG A 24 18.06 1.31 7.57
N GLU A 25 17.59 1.84 6.45
CA GLU A 25 16.49 2.81 6.41
C GLU A 25 15.16 2.22 6.90
N ILE A 26 14.88 0.95 6.59
CA ILE A 26 13.67 0.27 7.08
C ILE A 26 13.81 -0.38 8.47
N GLY A 27 14.94 -0.14 9.17
CA GLY A 27 15.16 -0.59 10.53
C GLY A 27 15.51 -2.08 10.67
N LEU A 28 16.10 -2.70 9.64
CA LEU A 28 16.66 -4.07 9.67
C LEU A 28 18.19 -4.02 9.75
N ALA A 29 18.75 -3.24 10.66
CA ALA A 29 20.18 -2.98 10.77
C ALA A 29 21.02 -4.19 11.25
N ASP A 30 20.41 -5.24 11.78
CA ASP A 30 21.10 -6.43 12.29
C ASP A 30 20.88 -7.67 11.39
N ILE A 31 21.40 -7.61 10.16
CA ILE A 31 21.60 -8.82 9.38
C ILE A 31 23.12 -8.98 9.21
N GLY A 32 23.77 -9.54 10.20
CA GLY A 32 25.16 -9.85 9.97
C GLY A 32 25.92 -10.28 11.18
N GLY A 33 26.36 -11.51 11.16
CA GLY A 33 27.56 -11.92 11.85
C GLY A 33 27.38 -12.79 13.09
N SER A 34 27.04 -14.02 12.89
CA SER A 34 27.56 -15.10 13.71
C SER A 34 29.06 -15.21 13.46
N GLY A 35 29.88 -14.73 14.37
CA GLY A 35 31.34 -14.99 14.33
C GLY A 35 32.14 -13.85 14.93
N GLY A 36 32.22 -13.81 16.25
CA GLY A 36 33.18 -12.97 16.97
C GLY A 36 32.79 -12.79 18.41
N ASP A 37 33.57 -13.41 19.31
CA ASP A 37 33.46 -13.27 20.76
C ASP A 37 33.35 -11.81 21.19
N VAL A 38 32.19 -11.39 21.64
CA VAL A 38 32.01 -10.12 22.34
C VAL A 38 32.00 -10.44 23.83
N LYS A 39 33.07 -10.12 24.51
CA LYS A 39 33.15 -10.09 25.97
C LYS A 39 32.08 -9.14 26.48
N ALA A 40 31.16 -9.68 27.26
CA ALA A 40 30.16 -8.92 27.96
C ALA A 40 30.81 -8.00 29.01
N ALA A 41 30.49 -6.71 28.95
CA ALA A 41 30.69 -5.79 30.05
C ALA A 41 29.53 -5.94 31.05
N PRO A 42 29.77 -6.01 32.39
CA PRO A 42 28.70 -6.21 33.36
C PRO A 42 28.01 -4.89 33.73
N GLY A 43 26.69 -4.90 33.74
CA GLY A 43 25.90 -4.01 34.56
C GLY A 43 25.13 -2.89 33.82
N ALA A 44 23.95 -3.21 33.32
CA ALA A 44 22.78 -2.34 33.40
C ALA A 44 21.53 -3.23 33.21
N VAL A 45 20.95 -3.62 34.35
CA VAL A 45 19.63 -4.24 34.40
C VAL A 45 18.62 -3.12 34.17
N PHE A 46 17.98 -3.11 33.03
CA PHE A 46 16.82 -2.28 32.77
C PHE A 46 15.59 -3.18 32.87
N GLU A 47 14.94 -3.21 33.98
CA GLU A 47 13.62 -3.82 34.16
C GLU A 47 12.57 -2.84 33.61
N PRO A 48 11.77 -3.20 32.62
CA PRO A 48 10.55 -2.46 32.33
C PRO A 48 9.46 -2.95 33.28
N GLN A 49 9.14 -2.18 34.30
CA GLN A 49 7.91 -2.36 35.09
C GLN A 49 6.74 -1.91 34.21
N VAL A 50 6.07 -2.86 33.56
CA VAL A 50 4.72 -2.69 33.05
C VAL A 50 3.82 -3.48 33.99
N GLU A 51 3.20 -2.81 34.95
CA GLU A 51 2.06 -3.35 35.68
C GLU A 51 0.89 -3.53 34.72
N LEU A 52 0.60 -4.79 34.39
CA LEU A 52 -0.66 -5.17 33.74
C LEU A 52 -1.74 -5.23 34.83
N PRO A 53 -2.93 -4.64 34.62
CA PRO A 53 -4.05 -4.85 35.49
C PRO A 53 -4.45 -6.33 35.50
N PRO A 54 -4.98 -6.86 36.63
CA PRO A 54 -5.38 -8.26 36.73
C PRO A 54 -6.52 -8.56 35.75
N PRO A 55 -6.58 -9.79 35.20
CA PRO A 55 -7.69 -10.18 34.35
C PRO A 55 -8.96 -10.32 35.20
N ASP A 56 -10.03 -9.68 34.74
CA ASP A 56 -11.38 -9.89 35.28
C ASP A 56 -11.80 -11.35 35.07
N ASP A 57 -12.13 -12.01 36.21
CA ASP A 57 -12.73 -13.34 36.26
C ASP A 57 -14.18 -13.27 35.73
N GLU A 58 -14.37 -13.38 34.41
CA GLU A 58 -15.65 -13.77 33.84
C GLU A 58 -15.57 -15.18 33.28
N ALA A 59 -16.43 -16.02 33.84
CA ALA A 59 -16.53 -17.46 33.68
C ALA A 59 -16.53 -17.94 32.25
N MET A 60 -15.58 -18.83 31.89
CA MET A 60 -15.58 -19.59 30.64
C MET A 60 -16.83 -20.51 30.58
N PRO A 61 -17.60 -20.46 29.51
CA PRO A 61 -18.64 -21.46 29.29
C PRO A 61 -18.02 -22.82 28.94
N LYS A 62 -18.54 -23.85 29.60
CA LYS A 62 -18.14 -25.26 29.48
C LYS A 62 -18.20 -25.73 28.02
N LYS A 63 -17.18 -26.50 27.59
CA LYS A 63 -17.11 -27.23 26.33
C LYS A 63 -18.40 -28.05 26.14
N LYS A 64 -19.10 -27.77 25.04
CA LYS A 64 -20.14 -28.64 24.50
C LYS A 64 -19.49 -29.63 23.52
N ASP A 65 -19.97 -30.85 23.56
CA ASP A 65 -19.56 -31.99 22.75
C ASP A 65 -19.58 -31.71 21.24
N PRO A 66 -18.86 -32.49 20.42
CA PRO A 66 -18.75 -32.27 18.99
C PRO A 66 -20.08 -32.55 18.32
N VAL A 67 -20.83 -31.51 18.00
CA VAL A 67 -21.96 -31.61 17.07
C VAL A 67 -21.37 -31.63 15.67
N GLU A 68 -21.67 -32.72 15.00
CA GLU A 68 -21.53 -33.04 13.59
C GLU A 68 -21.60 -31.75 12.72
N GLN A 69 -20.48 -31.35 12.14
CA GLN A 69 -20.42 -30.28 11.14
C GLN A 69 -21.03 -30.83 9.85
N ALA A 70 -22.36 -30.79 9.78
CA ALA A 70 -23.06 -30.91 8.53
C ALA A 70 -22.66 -29.76 7.61
N SER A 71 -22.12 -30.12 6.47
CA SER A 71 -21.72 -29.32 5.34
C SER A 71 -22.74 -28.21 5.02
N LEU A 72 -22.38 -26.96 5.33
CA LEU A 72 -23.10 -25.75 4.89
C LEU A 72 -22.64 -25.30 3.48
N PHE A 73 -22.11 -26.22 2.68
CA PHE A 73 -21.86 -26.06 1.25
C PHE A 73 -22.88 -26.82 0.41
N ALA A 74 -24.15 -26.73 0.76
CA ALA A 74 -25.21 -27.18 -0.11
C ALA A 74 -25.69 -26.00 -0.96
N GLU A 75 -25.50 -26.17 -2.26
CA GLU A 75 -26.23 -25.48 -3.35
C GLU A 75 -26.18 -23.96 -3.41
N ILE A 76 -25.01 -23.44 -3.83
CA ILE A 76 -25.03 -22.25 -4.68
C ILE A 76 -25.33 -22.77 -6.09
N ALA A 77 -26.55 -22.53 -6.56
CA ALA A 77 -26.95 -22.77 -7.95
C ALA A 77 -25.88 -22.17 -8.89
N PRO A 78 -25.57 -22.83 -10.02
CA PRO A 78 -24.63 -22.30 -10.98
C PRO A 78 -25.14 -20.94 -11.44
N VAL A 79 -24.37 -19.90 -11.13
CA VAL A 79 -24.55 -18.60 -11.74
C VAL A 79 -24.36 -18.86 -13.22
N THR A 80 -25.43 -18.74 -13.97
CA THR A 80 -25.43 -18.78 -15.44
C THR A 80 -24.31 -17.90 -15.93
N ASP A 81 -23.47 -18.46 -16.78
CA ASP A 81 -22.48 -17.75 -17.59
C ASP A 81 -23.20 -16.61 -18.33
N GLU A 82 -23.19 -15.42 -17.75
CA GLU A 82 -23.35 -14.24 -18.56
C GLU A 82 -22.12 -14.18 -19.46
N PRO A 83 -22.29 -14.09 -20.79
CA PRO A 83 -21.17 -14.05 -21.71
C PRO A 83 -20.29 -12.88 -21.33
N ALA A 84 -19.03 -13.13 -21.03
CA ALA A 84 -18.00 -12.12 -20.90
C ALA A 84 -18.07 -11.20 -22.12
N LEU A 85 -18.45 -9.94 -21.90
CA LEU A 85 -18.44 -8.94 -22.93
C LEU A 85 -17.04 -8.90 -23.55
N PRO A 86 -16.90 -9.16 -24.86
CA PRO A 86 -15.60 -9.15 -25.51
C PRO A 86 -15.04 -7.73 -25.49
N GLY A 87 -13.90 -7.54 -24.83
CA GLY A 87 -13.12 -6.30 -24.88
C GLY A 87 -13.52 -5.26 -23.84
N ALA A 88 -13.67 -5.64 -22.57
CA ALA A 88 -13.65 -4.68 -21.47
C ALA A 88 -12.27 -4.01 -21.43
N LYS A 89 -12.08 -3.01 -22.28
CA LYS A 89 -11.09 -1.95 -22.03
C LYS A 89 -11.40 -1.46 -20.64
N GLY A 90 -10.44 -1.49 -19.74
CA GLY A 90 -10.59 -0.97 -18.38
C GLY A 90 -11.27 0.40 -18.41
N PRO A 91 -11.87 0.86 -17.32
CA PRO A 91 -12.59 2.12 -17.32
C PRO A 91 -11.67 3.18 -17.93
N LEU A 92 -12.15 3.79 -19.00
CA LEU A 92 -11.48 4.93 -19.59
C LEU A 92 -11.16 5.90 -18.45
N LEU A 93 -9.97 6.48 -18.47
CA LEU A 93 -9.71 7.64 -17.60
C LEU A 93 -10.91 8.55 -17.73
N PRO A 94 -11.51 9.01 -16.64
CA PRO A 94 -12.56 10.01 -16.73
C PRO A 94 -12.03 11.11 -17.64
N ILE A 95 -12.73 11.39 -18.73
CA ILE A 95 -12.31 12.45 -19.65
C ILE A 95 -12.20 13.68 -18.77
N LEU A 96 -10.98 14.27 -18.71
CA LEU A 96 -10.77 15.54 -18.03
C LEU A 96 -11.66 16.56 -18.75
N THR A 97 -12.84 16.74 -18.20
CA THR A 97 -13.70 17.81 -18.66
C THR A 97 -13.16 19.11 -18.11
N SER A 98 -13.52 20.22 -18.71
CA SER A 98 -13.25 21.55 -18.16
C SER A 98 -13.82 21.77 -16.74
N ALA A 99 -14.53 20.79 -16.19
CA ALA A 99 -15.10 20.79 -14.85
C ALA A 99 -14.09 20.51 -13.72
N ASP A 100 -12.95 19.84 -14.02
CA ASP A 100 -11.90 19.58 -13.04
C ASP A 100 -10.58 20.28 -13.44
N PRO A 101 -10.48 21.61 -13.25
CA PRO A 101 -9.28 22.35 -13.66
C PRO A 101 -8.10 22.11 -12.72
N SER A 102 -8.32 21.60 -11.51
CA SER A 102 -7.28 21.40 -10.49
C SER A 102 -7.69 20.32 -9.47
N LEU A 103 -6.71 19.85 -8.68
CA LEU A 103 -6.98 18.99 -7.52
C LEU A 103 -7.87 19.69 -6.49
N ASP A 104 -7.79 21.00 -6.37
CA ASP A 104 -8.62 21.78 -5.46
C ASP A 104 -10.09 21.74 -5.88
N ALA A 105 -10.40 21.82 -7.17
CA ALA A 105 -11.76 21.66 -7.66
C ALA A 105 -12.35 20.27 -7.32
N ILE A 106 -11.53 19.21 -7.41
CA ILE A 106 -11.94 17.86 -6.99
C ILE A 106 -12.18 17.81 -5.48
N ARG A 107 -11.34 18.49 -4.70
CA ARG A 107 -11.46 18.58 -3.24
C ARG A 107 -12.72 19.36 -2.83
N GLU A 108 -13.04 20.44 -3.53
CA GLU A 108 -14.25 21.24 -3.32
C GLU A 108 -15.52 20.43 -3.63
N ASP A 109 -15.53 19.68 -4.74
CA ASP A 109 -16.65 18.75 -5.05
C ASP A 109 -16.75 17.62 -4.01
N LEU A 110 -15.65 17.10 -3.51
CA LEU A 110 -15.67 16.14 -2.41
C LEU A 110 -16.31 16.77 -1.17
N GLY A 111 -15.93 17.99 -0.80
CA GLY A 111 -16.46 18.77 0.32
C GLY A 111 -16.59 17.92 1.59
N GLU A 112 -17.63 18.16 2.37
CA GLU A 112 -18.02 17.33 3.52
C GLU A 112 -18.82 16.09 3.08
N CYS A 113 -18.26 15.30 2.20
CA CYS A 113 -18.89 14.18 1.50
C CYS A 113 -19.69 13.24 2.42
N THR A 114 -20.95 13.02 2.07
CA THR A 114 -21.85 12.07 2.76
C THR A 114 -22.36 10.96 1.83
N ARG A 115 -21.68 10.74 0.67
CA ARG A 115 -22.15 9.87 -0.40
C ARG A 115 -22.14 8.37 -0.05
N CYS A 116 -21.37 7.94 0.95
CA CYS A 116 -21.35 6.55 1.42
C CYS A 116 -21.31 6.51 2.95
N LYS A 117 -21.62 5.35 3.53
CA LYS A 117 -21.74 5.15 5.00
C LYS A 117 -20.48 5.44 5.81
N LEU A 118 -19.28 5.47 5.18
CA LEU A 118 -18.05 5.78 5.88
C LEU A 118 -18.01 7.19 6.46
N HIS A 119 -18.84 8.13 5.95
CA HIS A 119 -18.90 9.49 6.50
C HIS A 119 -19.33 9.55 7.97
N GLN A 120 -20.08 8.55 8.44
CA GLN A 120 -20.62 8.50 9.81
C GLN A 120 -19.54 8.25 10.87
N HIS A 121 -18.39 7.72 10.48
CA HIS A 121 -17.36 7.24 11.41
C HIS A 121 -16.00 7.93 11.23
N ARG A 122 -15.86 8.80 10.22
CA ARG A 122 -14.63 9.56 10.02
C ARG A 122 -14.58 10.78 10.94
N THR A 123 -13.36 11.17 11.30
CA THR A 123 -13.06 12.49 11.89
C THR A 123 -12.73 13.49 10.78
N ASN A 124 -11.85 13.10 9.86
CA ASN A 124 -11.45 13.93 8.73
C ASN A 124 -11.53 13.15 7.41
N ILE A 125 -11.71 13.91 6.32
CA ILE A 125 -11.51 13.39 4.98
C ILE A 125 -10.02 13.39 4.65
N VAL A 126 -9.51 12.26 4.17
CA VAL A 126 -8.12 12.10 3.74
C VAL A 126 -8.09 12.10 2.20
N PHE A 127 -7.99 13.29 1.63
CA PHE A 127 -8.09 13.48 0.18
C PHE A 127 -6.92 12.87 -0.58
N GLY A 128 -5.73 13.07 -0.08
CA GLY A 128 -4.44 12.79 -0.70
C GLY A 128 -3.52 14.01 -0.60
N GLU A 129 -2.22 13.80 -0.75
CA GLU A 129 -1.21 14.89 -0.70
C GLU A 129 0.00 14.59 -1.57
N GLY A 130 0.77 15.63 -1.88
CA GLY A 130 2.02 15.55 -2.62
C GLY A 130 2.02 16.41 -3.87
N ASN A 131 2.91 16.12 -4.80
CA ASN A 131 3.10 16.90 -6.01
C ASN A 131 1.94 16.68 -7.00
N PRO A 132 1.20 17.71 -7.41
CA PRO A 132 0.13 17.58 -8.40
C PRO A 132 0.63 17.23 -9.81
N ALA A 133 1.94 17.39 -10.08
CA ALA A 133 2.59 16.97 -11.32
C ALA A 133 3.51 15.76 -11.12
N ALA A 134 3.23 14.93 -10.10
CA ALA A 134 4.07 13.79 -9.76
C ALA A 134 4.18 12.77 -10.89
N ARG A 135 5.40 12.31 -11.17
CA ARG A 135 5.64 11.18 -12.09
C ARG A 135 5.28 9.83 -11.47
N LEU A 136 5.17 9.77 -10.14
CA LEU A 136 4.87 8.58 -9.35
C LEU A 136 3.73 8.84 -8.37
N VAL A 137 2.70 7.99 -8.40
CA VAL A 137 1.58 8.02 -7.46
C VAL A 137 1.52 6.72 -6.67
N PHE A 138 1.42 6.82 -5.35
CA PHE A 138 1.12 5.69 -4.47
C PHE A 138 -0.38 5.68 -4.15
N VAL A 139 -1.00 4.52 -4.34
CA VAL A 139 -2.43 4.33 -4.04
C VAL A 139 -2.58 3.22 -3.02
N GLY A 140 -3.10 3.56 -1.84
CA GLY A 140 -3.43 2.62 -0.78
C GLY A 140 -4.91 2.27 -0.73
N GLU A 141 -5.29 1.55 0.34
CA GLU A 141 -6.67 1.06 0.56
C GLU A 141 -7.56 2.16 1.15
N GLY A 142 -7.24 2.64 2.33
CA GLY A 142 -8.04 3.64 3.03
C GLY A 142 -7.28 4.21 4.23
N PRO A 143 -7.78 5.31 4.83
CA PRO A 143 -7.17 5.91 6.01
C PRO A 143 -7.23 5.00 7.23
N GLY A 144 -6.17 4.98 8.01
CA GLY A 144 -6.12 4.45 9.37
C GLY A 144 -6.49 5.51 10.41
N ALA A 145 -6.26 5.20 11.69
CA ALA A 145 -6.61 6.09 12.81
C ALA A 145 -5.81 7.39 12.80
N ASP A 146 -4.50 7.31 12.55
CA ASP A 146 -3.62 8.46 12.53
C ASP A 146 -3.93 9.38 11.34
N GLU A 147 -4.26 8.79 10.19
CA GLU A 147 -4.66 9.49 9.00
C GLU A 147 -6.01 10.19 9.16
N ASP A 148 -6.97 9.52 9.80
CA ASP A 148 -8.28 10.08 10.11
C ASP A 148 -8.18 11.25 11.10
N ALA A 149 -7.28 11.16 12.09
CA ALA A 149 -7.05 12.24 13.05
C ALA A 149 -6.40 13.49 12.42
N THR A 150 -5.53 13.29 11.41
CA THR A 150 -4.72 14.39 10.82
C THR A 150 -5.25 14.89 9.49
N GLY A 151 -6.13 14.14 8.82
CA GLY A 151 -6.57 14.44 7.45
C GLY A 151 -5.50 14.18 6.37
N ARG A 152 -4.37 13.56 6.73
CA ARG A 152 -3.24 13.31 5.83
C ARG A 152 -3.05 11.82 5.55
N PRO A 153 -2.76 11.41 4.31
CA PRO A 153 -2.56 10.01 3.98
C PRO A 153 -1.21 9.48 4.48
N PHE A 154 -1.17 8.25 4.94
CA PHE A 154 0.06 7.54 5.30
C PHE A 154 0.97 8.33 6.28
N VAL A 155 0.46 8.68 7.45
CA VAL A 155 1.22 9.36 8.54
C VAL A 155 1.50 8.43 9.73
N GLY A 156 0.73 7.36 9.92
CA GLY A 156 0.96 6.35 10.96
C GLY A 156 2.18 5.46 10.66
N ARG A 157 2.34 4.38 11.42
CA ARG A 157 3.49 3.46 11.29
C ARG A 157 3.68 2.92 9.87
N ALA A 158 2.59 2.61 9.17
CA ALA A 158 2.62 2.18 7.77
C ALA A 158 3.11 3.30 6.85
N GLY A 159 2.71 4.54 7.12
CA GLY A 159 3.17 5.73 6.39
C GLY A 159 4.66 6.00 6.58
N GLN A 160 5.16 5.90 7.81
CA GLN A 160 6.60 6.03 8.10
C GLN A 160 7.44 4.99 7.35
N LEU A 161 6.91 3.77 7.17
CA LEU A 161 7.57 2.77 6.32
C LEU A 161 7.51 3.16 4.85
N LEU A 162 6.39 3.70 4.38
CA LEU A 162 6.26 4.20 3.01
C LEU A 162 7.26 5.34 2.73
N ASP A 163 7.43 6.28 3.66
CA ASP A 163 8.42 7.36 3.54
C ASP A 163 9.84 6.81 3.38
N LYS A 164 10.20 5.77 4.14
CA LYS A 164 11.49 5.08 4.01
C LYS A 164 11.63 4.38 2.65
N ILE A 165 10.57 3.78 2.14
CA ILE A 165 10.54 3.15 0.82
C ILE A 165 10.73 4.20 -0.28
N ILE A 166 10.06 5.35 -0.18
CA ILE A 166 10.20 6.47 -1.11
C ILE A 166 11.64 7.00 -1.09
N ALA A 167 12.21 7.21 0.10
CA ALA A 167 13.60 7.66 0.24
C ALA A 167 14.61 6.65 -0.34
N ALA A 168 14.36 5.34 -0.18
CA ALA A 168 15.24 4.29 -0.69
C ALA A 168 15.31 4.25 -2.23
N ILE A 169 14.27 4.72 -2.94
CA ILE A 169 14.30 4.87 -4.41
C ILE A 169 14.81 6.24 -4.87
N GLY A 170 15.33 7.05 -3.93
CA GLY A 170 15.95 8.35 -4.23
C GLY A 170 14.98 9.52 -4.36
N LEU A 171 13.73 9.35 -3.94
CA LEU A 171 12.70 10.39 -3.99
C LEU A 171 12.36 10.91 -2.58
N LYS A 172 11.77 12.10 -2.51
CA LYS A 172 11.19 12.68 -1.30
C LYS A 172 9.66 12.48 -1.35
N ARG A 173 9.02 12.57 -0.18
CA ARG A 173 7.56 12.52 -0.08
C ARG A 173 6.87 13.58 -0.95
N ASP A 174 7.49 14.76 -1.05
CA ASP A 174 6.96 15.88 -1.83
C ASP A 174 7.19 15.73 -3.35
N ASP A 175 7.98 14.75 -3.80
CA ASP A 175 8.18 14.47 -5.23
C ASP A 175 7.08 13.56 -5.79
N VAL A 176 6.35 12.86 -4.94
CA VAL A 176 5.31 11.89 -5.28
C VAL A 176 3.93 12.38 -4.87
N TYR A 177 2.89 11.72 -5.34
CA TYR A 177 1.53 11.92 -4.82
C TYR A 177 1.05 10.67 -4.11
N ILE A 178 0.42 10.80 -2.95
CA ILE A 178 -0.03 9.69 -2.11
C ILE A 178 -1.52 9.82 -1.85
N THR A 179 -2.27 8.75 -2.10
CA THR A 179 -3.72 8.75 -1.91
C THR A 179 -4.23 7.33 -1.60
N ASN A 180 -5.54 7.18 -1.40
CA ASN A 180 -6.23 5.92 -1.16
C ASN A 180 -7.44 5.77 -2.07
N ILE A 181 -7.95 4.53 -2.22
CA ILE A 181 -9.18 4.25 -2.98
C ILE A 181 -10.42 4.80 -2.29
N VAL A 182 -10.44 4.85 -0.94
CA VAL A 182 -11.47 5.55 -0.17
C VAL A 182 -10.86 6.70 0.63
N LYS A 183 -11.63 7.79 0.82
CA LYS A 183 -11.16 9.02 1.47
C LYS A 183 -11.56 9.11 2.94
N CYS A 184 -12.36 8.18 3.43
CA CYS A 184 -12.84 8.11 4.80
C CYS A 184 -12.37 6.81 5.44
N ARG A 185 -12.07 6.86 6.75
CA ARG A 185 -11.64 5.70 7.52
C ARG A 185 -12.78 4.69 7.70
N PRO A 186 -12.60 3.41 7.31
CA PRO A 186 -13.55 2.37 7.66
C PRO A 186 -13.51 2.04 9.16
N PRO A 187 -14.65 1.68 9.78
CA PRO A 187 -14.71 1.27 11.19
C PRO A 187 -13.69 0.17 11.50
N ALA A 188 -12.97 0.31 12.62
CA ALA A 188 -11.92 -0.61 13.07
C ALA A 188 -10.83 -0.91 12.00
N ASN A 189 -10.62 -0.01 11.03
CA ASN A 189 -9.70 -0.16 9.90
C ASN A 189 -9.97 -1.44 9.08
N ARG A 190 -11.23 -1.88 8.97
CA ARG A 190 -11.59 -3.00 8.09
C ARG A 190 -11.36 -2.64 6.62
N THR A 191 -11.27 -3.62 5.79
CA THR A 191 -11.30 -3.41 4.33
C THR A 191 -12.61 -2.72 3.92
N PRO A 192 -12.55 -1.69 3.06
CA PRO A 192 -13.75 -1.02 2.54
C PRO A 192 -14.63 -2.01 1.78
N GLU A 193 -15.95 -1.85 1.93
CA GLU A 193 -16.92 -2.65 1.19
C GLU A 193 -17.03 -2.20 -0.28
N ARG A 194 -17.60 -3.05 -1.13
CA ARG A 194 -17.64 -2.78 -2.57
C ARG A 194 -18.44 -1.52 -2.91
N ASP A 195 -19.54 -1.27 -2.21
CA ASP A 195 -20.38 -0.06 -2.36
C ASP A 195 -19.63 1.21 -1.92
N GLU A 196 -18.83 1.11 -0.85
CA GLU A 196 -17.98 2.20 -0.35
C GLU A 196 -16.90 2.57 -1.37
N VAL A 197 -16.23 1.54 -1.93
CA VAL A 197 -15.24 1.74 -2.99
C VAL A 197 -15.88 2.31 -4.24
N ALA A 198 -16.97 1.70 -4.75
CA ALA A 198 -17.65 2.13 -5.96
C ALA A 198 -18.13 3.59 -5.89
N THR A 199 -18.56 4.03 -4.70
CA THR A 199 -18.96 5.41 -4.47
C THR A 199 -17.77 6.38 -4.44
N CYS A 200 -16.65 5.98 -3.84
CA CYS A 200 -15.52 6.86 -3.55
C CYS A 200 -14.45 6.89 -4.65
N GLU A 201 -14.27 5.80 -5.39
CA GLU A 201 -13.20 5.65 -6.39
C GLU A 201 -13.21 6.68 -7.51
N GLN A 202 -14.36 7.30 -7.80
CA GLN A 202 -14.46 8.37 -8.78
C GLN A 202 -13.49 9.52 -8.48
N PHE A 203 -13.29 9.85 -7.20
CA PHE A 203 -12.36 10.90 -6.79
C PHE A 203 -10.91 10.47 -7.05
N LEU A 204 -10.57 9.20 -6.79
CA LEU A 204 -9.26 8.65 -7.13
C LEU A 204 -8.99 8.76 -8.63
N PHE A 205 -9.93 8.32 -9.46
CA PHE A 205 -9.72 8.33 -10.91
C PHE A 205 -9.63 9.74 -11.49
N ARG A 206 -10.39 10.70 -10.96
CA ARG A 206 -10.26 12.12 -11.30
C ARG A 206 -8.88 12.68 -10.90
N GLN A 207 -8.39 12.35 -9.70
CA GLN A 207 -7.03 12.70 -9.28
C GLN A 207 -5.97 12.12 -10.23
N LEU A 208 -6.04 10.83 -10.54
CA LEU A 208 -5.11 10.17 -11.45
C LEU A 208 -5.16 10.74 -12.87
N ALA A 209 -6.37 11.08 -13.34
CA ALA A 209 -6.56 11.68 -14.66
C ALA A 209 -5.95 13.09 -14.75
N LEU A 210 -5.99 13.85 -13.66
CA LEU A 210 -5.41 15.20 -13.58
C LEU A 210 -3.88 15.14 -13.45
N ILE A 211 -3.37 14.32 -12.54
CA ILE A 211 -1.93 14.17 -12.27
C ILE A 211 -1.21 13.53 -13.46
N ARG A 212 -1.83 12.56 -14.15
CA ARG A 212 -1.26 11.81 -15.28
C ARG A 212 0.15 11.25 -15.00
N PRO A 213 0.32 10.48 -13.93
CA PRO A 213 1.64 9.99 -13.56
C PRO A 213 2.20 9.04 -14.63
N ARG A 214 3.52 8.83 -14.62
CA ARG A 214 4.16 7.78 -15.43
C ARG A 214 3.96 6.40 -14.82
N VAL A 215 3.91 6.36 -13.47
CA VAL A 215 3.78 5.11 -12.70
C VAL A 215 2.76 5.29 -11.57
N ILE A 216 1.93 4.29 -11.39
CA ILE A 216 1.11 4.09 -10.20
C ILE A 216 1.62 2.86 -9.47
N VAL A 217 1.97 3.00 -8.19
CA VAL A 217 2.24 1.87 -7.29
C VAL A 217 0.97 1.57 -6.50
N ALA A 218 0.37 0.42 -6.76
CA ALA A 218 -0.82 -0.06 -6.04
C ALA A 218 -0.40 -0.84 -4.79
N LEU A 219 -0.68 -0.30 -3.62
CA LEU A 219 -0.29 -0.83 -2.32
C LEU A 219 -1.36 -1.81 -1.79
N GLY A 220 -1.12 -3.10 -1.97
CA GLY A 220 -2.02 -4.18 -1.52
C GLY A 220 -3.13 -4.54 -2.50
N SER A 221 -3.86 -5.62 -2.16
CA SER A 221 -4.93 -6.15 -3.02
C SER A 221 -6.04 -5.15 -3.32
N PRO A 222 -6.62 -4.42 -2.35
CA PRO A 222 -7.75 -3.54 -2.63
C PRO A 222 -7.43 -2.44 -3.63
N ALA A 223 -6.26 -1.79 -3.52
CA ALA A 223 -5.83 -0.76 -4.46
C ALA A 223 -5.59 -1.32 -5.86
N PHE A 224 -4.90 -2.46 -5.95
CA PHE A 224 -4.64 -3.14 -7.21
C PHE A 224 -5.92 -3.57 -7.91
N GLN A 225 -6.83 -4.22 -7.17
CA GLN A 225 -8.10 -4.71 -7.71
C GLN A 225 -9.04 -3.57 -8.13
N CYS A 226 -9.03 -2.46 -7.40
CA CYS A 226 -9.80 -1.27 -7.76
C CYS A 226 -9.30 -0.65 -9.07
N ILE A 227 -7.99 -0.40 -9.20
CA ILE A 227 -7.41 0.28 -10.38
C ILE A 227 -7.57 -0.58 -11.65
N LEU A 228 -7.27 -1.88 -11.57
CA LEU A 228 -7.24 -2.76 -12.73
C LEU A 228 -8.51 -3.58 -12.95
N ARG A 229 -9.54 -3.40 -12.11
CA ARG A 229 -10.82 -4.14 -12.20
C ARG A 229 -10.61 -5.66 -12.25
N THR A 230 -9.66 -6.16 -11.47
CA THR A 230 -9.29 -7.58 -11.42
C THR A 230 -9.62 -8.19 -10.06
N ARG A 231 -9.68 -9.52 -10.01
CA ARG A 231 -9.74 -10.31 -8.76
C ARG A 231 -8.43 -11.07 -8.51
N GLU A 232 -7.39 -10.79 -9.30
CA GLU A 232 -6.10 -11.46 -9.14
C GLU A 232 -5.52 -11.18 -7.75
N PRO A 233 -5.00 -12.21 -7.04
CA PRO A 233 -4.38 -12.01 -5.74
C PRO A 233 -3.05 -11.27 -5.87
N ILE A 234 -2.78 -10.37 -4.91
CA ILE A 234 -1.57 -9.56 -4.87
C ILE A 234 -0.28 -10.41 -4.89
N THR A 235 -0.31 -11.59 -4.29
CA THR A 235 0.82 -12.51 -4.25
C THR A 235 1.27 -13.00 -5.63
N LYS A 236 0.36 -13.04 -6.60
CA LYS A 236 0.65 -13.36 -8.01
C LYS A 236 0.99 -12.11 -8.81
N ALA A 237 0.27 -11.03 -8.56
CA ALA A 237 0.36 -9.81 -9.36
C ALA A 237 1.56 -8.93 -9.00
N ARG A 238 2.06 -8.99 -7.73
CA ARG A 238 3.14 -8.10 -7.28
C ARG A 238 4.37 -8.18 -8.17
N GLY A 239 4.98 -7.03 -8.36
CA GLY A 239 6.21 -6.91 -9.15
C GLY A 239 6.06 -7.16 -10.65
N GLN A 240 4.84 -7.34 -11.13
CA GLN A 240 4.55 -7.47 -12.56
C GLN A 240 3.91 -6.18 -13.07
N TRP A 241 4.53 -5.60 -14.10
CA TRP A 241 3.99 -4.43 -14.75
C TRP A 241 2.62 -4.72 -15.37
N ARG A 242 1.69 -3.81 -15.15
CA ARG A 242 0.40 -3.75 -15.81
C ARG A 242 0.29 -2.42 -16.54
N ASP A 243 -0.66 -2.32 -17.44
CA ASP A 243 -1.01 -1.07 -18.11
C ASP A 243 -2.44 -0.68 -17.74
N TRP A 244 -2.63 0.58 -17.42
CA TRP A 244 -3.93 1.18 -17.17
C TRP A 244 -4.02 2.50 -17.93
N ASN A 245 -4.72 2.49 -19.08
CA ASN A 245 -4.89 3.66 -19.96
C ASN A 245 -3.55 4.36 -20.32
N GLY A 246 -2.52 3.57 -20.62
CA GLY A 246 -1.19 4.06 -20.97
C GLY A 246 -0.30 4.44 -19.76
N ILE A 247 -0.80 4.31 -18.53
CA ILE A 247 -0.04 4.50 -17.31
C ILE A 247 0.45 3.14 -16.80
N LYS A 248 1.74 3.05 -16.46
CA LYS A 248 2.29 1.82 -15.88
C LYS A 248 1.84 1.65 -14.44
N VAL A 249 1.33 0.46 -14.10
CA VAL A 249 0.90 0.10 -12.75
C VAL A 249 1.76 -1.02 -12.23
N LEU A 250 2.37 -0.83 -11.06
CA LEU A 250 3.10 -1.88 -10.36
C LEU A 250 2.40 -2.19 -9.03
N PRO A 251 1.77 -3.37 -8.90
CA PRO A 251 1.25 -3.83 -7.62
C PRO A 251 2.38 -4.31 -6.72
N THR A 252 2.30 -3.98 -5.42
CA THR A 252 3.20 -4.47 -4.38
C THR A 252 2.47 -4.63 -3.05
N PHE A 253 3.16 -5.16 -2.04
CA PHE A 253 2.58 -5.33 -0.71
C PHE A 253 2.30 -3.99 -0.03
N HIS A 254 1.20 -3.95 0.73
CA HIS A 254 0.87 -2.78 1.54
C HIS A 254 1.86 -2.62 2.70
N PRO A 255 2.34 -1.40 3.03
CA PRO A 255 3.29 -1.19 4.13
C PRO A 255 2.82 -1.76 5.48
N ALA A 256 1.53 -1.70 5.79
CA ALA A 256 0.98 -2.31 7.00
C ALA A 256 1.14 -3.84 7.03
N TYR A 257 1.09 -4.52 5.88
CA TYR A 257 1.40 -5.94 5.78
C TYR A 257 2.88 -6.21 6.04
N LEU A 258 3.78 -5.38 5.50
CA LEU A 258 5.22 -5.50 5.69
C LEU A 258 5.67 -5.26 7.14
N LEU A 259 4.88 -4.54 7.93
CA LEU A 259 5.11 -4.40 9.38
C LEU A 259 4.75 -5.67 10.15
N ARG A 260 3.75 -6.43 9.67
CA ARG A 260 3.34 -7.72 10.29
C ARG A 260 4.18 -8.90 9.82
N VAL A 261 4.70 -8.83 8.59
CA VAL A 261 5.45 -9.90 7.91
C VAL A 261 6.74 -9.31 7.35
N PRO A 262 7.75 -9.03 8.23
CA PRO A 262 8.96 -8.29 7.85
C PRO A 262 9.80 -8.96 6.75
N GLU A 263 9.79 -10.30 6.66
CA GLU A 263 10.49 -11.06 5.63
C GLU A 263 10.03 -10.71 4.21
N LYS A 264 8.80 -10.19 4.06
CA LYS A 264 8.26 -9.74 2.76
C LYS A 264 8.78 -8.37 2.31
N LYS A 265 9.52 -7.66 3.15
CA LYS A 265 10.15 -6.38 2.80
C LYS A 265 11.13 -6.52 1.63
N ARG A 266 11.88 -7.63 1.58
CA ARG A 266 12.79 -7.91 0.47
C ARG A 266 12.05 -7.97 -0.88
N GLU A 267 10.91 -8.65 -0.91
CA GLU A 267 10.10 -8.76 -2.13
C GLU A 267 9.56 -7.39 -2.57
N ALA A 268 9.07 -6.58 -1.60
CA ALA A 268 8.62 -5.22 -1.88
C ALA A 268 9.76 -4.33 -2.39
N TRP A 269 10.97 -4.51 -1.88
CA TRP A 269 12.15 -3.79 -2.37
C TRP A 269 12.48 -4.13 -3.83
N GLU A 270 12.42 -5.42 -4.22
CA GLU A 270 12.59 -5.82 -5.62
C GLU A 270 11.55 -5.15 -6.53
N ASP A 271 10.30 -4.97 -6.05
CA ASP A 271 9.27 -4.26 -6.79
C ASP A 271 9.63 -2.77 -6.95
N MET A 272 10.09 -2.14 -5.88
CA MET A 272 10.42 -0.70 -5.89
C MET A 272 11.68 -0.39 -6.70
N LYS A 273 12.64 -1.31 -6.80
CA LYS A 273 13.77 -1.16 -7.74
C LYS A 273 13.29 -1.07 -9.19
N LYS A 274 12.30 -1.89 -9.58
CA LYS A 274 11.71 -1.81 -10.92
C LYS A 274 11.08 -0.45 -11.19
N VAL A 275 10.39 0.14 -10.19
CA VAL A 275 9.81 1.49 -10.30
C VAL A 275 10.90 2.53 -10.49
N ARG A 276 11.94 2.51 -9.65
CA ARG A 276 13.10 3.41 -9.75
C ARG A 276 13.74 3.34 -11.13
N ASP A 277 14.09 2.13 -11.56
CA ASP A 277 14.82 1.91 -12.81
C ASP A 277 13.98 2.34 -14.03
N TYR A 278 12.66 2.09 -13.98
CA TYR A 278 11.76 2.58 -15.02
C TYR A 278 11.67 4.11 -15.05
N LEU A 279 11.50 4.76 -13.89
CA LEU A 279 11.45 6.23 -13.82
C LEU A 279 12.75 6.88 -14.30
N ASN A 280 13.91 6.28 -13.97
CA ASN A 280 15.21 6.75 -14.41
C ASN A 280 15.46 6.52 -15.92
N SER A 281 14.75 5.60 -16.55
CA SER A 281 14.84 5.35 -18.01
C SER A 281 14.01 6.32 -18.83
N LEU A 282 13.12 7.07 -18.20
CA LEU A 282 12.27 8.05 -18.90
C LEU A 282 13.01 9.39 -19.03
N PRO A 283 12.84 10.09 -20.15
CA PRO A 283 13.30 11.48 -20.25
C PRO A 283 12.58 12.35 -19.23
N ASP A 284 13.26 13.43 -18.83
CA ASP A 284 12.72 14.45 -17.91
C ASP A 284 11.50 15.17 -18.50
#